data_bfeef9bd545485340fb5adb62435c5a3
#
_entry.id   bfeef9bd545485340fb5adb62435c5a3
#
_cell.length_a   1.000
_cell.length_b   1.000
_cell.length_c   1.000
_cell.angle_alpha   90.00
_cell.angle_beta   90.00
_cell.angle_gamma   90.00
#
_symmetry.space_group_name_H-M   'P 1'
#
loop_
_entity.id
_entity.type
_entity.pdbx_description
1 polymer ?
#
loop_
_entity_poly.entity_id
_entity_poly.type
_entity_poly.pdbx_seq_one_letter_code
_entity_poly.pdbx_strand_id
1 'polypeptide(L)'
;MTTTAKLTVLTGASRGLGAAMAEQLLEPGATLLCLSRNVHPALAALADERGATVEQWPIDLAEPVVAAQRLAGWLQRLDGEAFDSAVLINNAAMLTAIGPLEEADAAEQSRALRVGLEAPLLLCAAFLRATRDWRARRAGRCKVLNVSSGLGRFAMASQANYCAVKAGLDHLSRSIALDQEHAAHPARIVALAPGVIDTEMQAQLRDGAAERFPDRDRFVAMQLGGQLASPADAAAKVLACLERADFGAKPVADVRDA
;
A
#
# COMPACT_ATOMS: atom_id res chain seq x y z
N MET A 1 27.49 14.77 -5.23
CA MET A 1 26.41 13.90 -5.71
C MET A 1 25.11 14.65 -5.49
N THR A 2 24.36 14.96 -6.54
CA THR A 2 23.03 15.59 -6.41
C THR A 2 22.09 14.59 -5.75
N THR A 3 21.65 14.90 -4.54
CA THR A 3 20.66 14.09 -3.82
C THR A 3 19.35 14.10 -4.63
N THR A 4 18.87 12.93 -5.02
CA THR A 4 17.63 12.78 -5.77
C THR A 4 16.45 12.99 -4.80
N ALA A 5 15.70 14.06 -4.96
CA ALA A 5 14.55 14.34 -4.10
C ALA A 5 13.38 13.43 -4.48
N LYS A 6 12.99 12.56 -3.56
CA LYS A 6 11.87 11.61 -3.74
C LYS A 6 10.72 12.00 -2.83
N LEU A 7 9.49 12.07 -3.36
CA LEU A 7 8.27 12.22 -2.58
C LEU A 7 7.56 10.88 -2.51
N THR A 8 7.25 10.41 -1.30
CA THR A 8 6.42 9.21 -1.11
C THR A 8 5.26 9.48 -0.17
N VAL A 9 4.07 9.08 -0.58
CA VAL A 9 2.87 9.02 0.26
C VAL A 9 2.61 7.55 0.59
N LEU A 10 2.59 7.19 1.87
CA LEU A 10 2.42 5.81 2.34
C LEU A 10 1.24 5.70 3.29
N THR A 11 0.31 4.79 3.00
CA THR A 11 -0.79 4.48 3.92
C THR A 11 -0.47 3.30 4.83
N GLY A 12 -0.90 3.35 6.10
CA GLY A 12 -0.71 2.26 7.07
C GLY A 12 0.74 2.09 7.53
N ALA A 13 1.46 3.19 7.75
CA ALA A 13 2.88 3.23 8.10
C ALA A 13 3.22 2.94 9.57
N SER A 14 2.23 2.70 10.44
CA SER A 14 2.46 2.63 11.90
C SER A 14 2.95 1.28 12.41
N ARG A 15 2.81 0.19 11.63
CA ARG A 15 3.21 -1.18 12.01
C ARG A 15 3.43 -2.09 10.80
N GLY A 16 4.02 -3.26 11.05
CA GLY A 16 4.17 -4.35 10.07
C GLY A 16 4.91 -3.93 8.81
N LEU A 17 4.43 -4.35 7.65
CA LEU A 17 5.04 -4.03 6.35
C LEU A 17 5.13 -2.52 6.12
N GLY A 18 4.07 -1.76 6.48
CA GLY A 18 4.05 -0.31 6.29
C GLY A 18 5.10 0.42 7.11
N ALA A 19 5.32 0.03 8.38
CA ALA A 19 6.38 0.61 9.21
C ALA A 19 7.77 0.29 8.63
N ALA A 20 8.00 -0.96 8.23
CA ALA A 20 9.27 -1.37 7.63
C ALA A 20 9.55 -0.64 6.30
N MET A 21 8.52 -0.41 5.46
CA MET A 21 8.67 0.44 4.26
C MET A 21 8.96 1.89 4.64
N ALA A 22 8.25 2.46 5.62
CA ALA A 22 8.47 3.84 6.06
C ALA A 22 9.91 4.07 6.50
N GLU A 23 10.46 3.17 7.31
CA GLU A 23 11.85 3.25 7.77
C GLU A 23 12.86 3.17 6.61
N GLN A 24 12.61 2.29 5.62
CA GLN A 24 13.51 2.11 4.47
C GLN A 24 13.40 3.24 3.44
N LEU A 25 12.30 3.98 3.40
CA LEU A 25 12.09 5.13 2.53
C LEU A 25 12.77 6.41 3.03
N LEU A 26 13.25 6.44 4.26
CA LEU A 26 14.00 7.57 4.81
C LEU A 26 15.43 7.56 4.29
N GLU A 27 15.62 8.11 3.10
CA GLU A 27 16.92 8.37 2.46
C GLU A 27 17.22 9.88 2.51
N PRO A 28 18.50 10.30 2.45
CA PRO A 28 18.85 11.73 2.43
C PRO A 28 18.11 12.49 1.33
N GLY A 29 17.41 13.55 1.69
CA GLY A 29 16.61 14.38 0.77
C GLY A 29 15.23 13.81 0.41
N ALA A 30 14.84 12.64 0.95
CA ALA A 30 13.49 12.10 0.76
C ALA A 30 12.46 12.88 1.59
N THR A 31 11.25 12.99 1.03
CA THR A 31 10.05 13.49 1.72
C THR A 31 9.04 12.36 1.81
N LEU A 32 8.67 11.96 3.02
CA LEU A 32 7.72 10.90 3.29
C LEU A 32 6.49 11.43 4.02
N LEU A 33 5.30 11.23 3.44
CA LEU A 33 4.02 11.47 4.10
C LEU A 33 3.38 10.14 4.49
N CYS A 34 3.11 9.93 5.77
CA CYS A 34 2.47 8.74 6.31
C CYS A 34 1.01 9.02 6.72
N LEU A 35 0.07 8.25 6.18
CA LEU A 35 -1.35 8.29 6.53
C LEU A 35 -1.71 7.04 7.33
N SER A 36 -1.96 7.18 8.64
CA SER A 36 -2.28 6.04 9.52
C SER A 36 -3.12 6.52 10.71
N ARG A 37 -3.88 5.63 11.35
CA ARG A 37 -4.61 5.96 12.59
C ARG A 37 -3.68 6.35 13.73
N ASN A 38 -2.52 5.68 13.81
CA ASN A 38 -1.50 5.92 14.82
C ASN A 38 -0.20 6.37 14.15
N VAL A 39 0.58 7.19 14.82
CA VAL A 39 1.93 7.55 14.38
C VAL A 39 2.93 6.45 14.69
N HIS A 40 3.97 6.34 13.90
CA HIS A 40 5.14 5.51 14.19
C HIS A 40 6.09 6.30 15.11
N PRO A 41 6.33 5.86 16.35
CA PRO A 41 6.97 6.70 17.36
C PRO A 41 8.42 7.08 17.05
N ALA A 42 9.16 6.21 16.36
CA ALA A 42 10.58 6.45 16.07
C ALA A 42 10.82 7.15 14.73
N LEU A 43 9.80 7.29 13.86
CA LEU A 43 10.03 7.68 12.47
C LEU A 43 10.56 9.11 12.31
N ALA A 44 10.14 10.03 13.19
CA ALA A 44 10.61 11.41 13.16
C ALA A 44 12.13 11.50 13.49
N ALA A 45 12.55 10.82 14.56
CA ALA A 45 13.97 10.78 14.94
C ALA A 45 14.84 10.12 13.88
N LEU A 46 14.36 9.02 13.26
CA LEU A 46 15.05 8.37 12.15
C LEU A 46 15.17 9.26 10.91
N ALA A 47 14.14 10.07 10.62
CA ALA A 47 14.17 11.01 9.51
C ALA A 47 15.22 12.08 9.73
N ASP A 48 15.27 12.67 10.91
CA ASP A 48 16.28 13.68 11.30
C ASP A 48 17.69 13.10 11.19
N GLU A 49 17.92 11.89 11.72
CA GLU A 49 19.21 11.20 11.65
C GLU A 49 19.68 10.96 10.20
N ARG A 50 18.75 10.62 9.30
CA ARG A 50 19.05 10.27 7.91
C ARG A 50 18.98 11.45 6.94
N GLY A 51 18.65 12.65 7.40
CA GLY A 51 18.50 13.83 6.57
C GLY A 51 17.28 13.74 5.62
N ALA A 52 16.21 13.10 6.06
CA ALA A 52 14.93 12.99 5.37
C ALA A 52 13.89 13.90 6.06
N THR A 53 12.81 14.20 5.34
CA THR A 53 11.63 14.88 5.89
C THR A 53 10.49 13.89 6.03
N VAL A 54 9.83 13.86 7.20
CA VAL A 54 8.65 13.03 7.41
C VAL A 54 7.49 13.84 8.00
N GLU A 55 6.31 13.66 7.42
CA GLU A 55 5.04 14.07 8.01
C GLU A 55 4.22 12.82 8.34
N GLN A 56 3.61 12.79 9.51
CA GLN A 56 2.72 11.72 9.93
C GLN A 56 1.34 12.30 10.24
N TRP A 57 0.33 11.88 9.48
CA TRP A 57 -1.05 12.30 9.70
C TRP A 57 -1.83 11.21 10.43
N PRO A 58 -2.26 11.45 11.67
CA PRO A 58 -3.30 10.63 12.30
C PRO A 58 -4.60 10.80 11.53
N ILE A 59 -4.95 9.80 10.71
CA ILE A 59 -6.14 9.83 9.86
C ILE A 59 -6.75 8.43 9.74
N ASP A 60 -8.08 8.36 9.82
CA ASP A 60 -8.81 7.14 9.59
C ASP A 60 -9.19 7.02 8.10
N LEU A 61 -8.68 6.01 7.44
CA LEU A 61 -9.00 5.73 6.04
C LEU A 61 -10.42 5.14 5.85
N ALA A 62 -11.15 4.86 6.92
CA ALA A 62 -12.59 4.62 6.86
C ALA A 62 -13.41 5.89 6.56
N GLU A 63 -12.74 7.07 6.58
CA GLU A 63 -13.26 8.35 6.08
C GLU A 63 -12.51 8.74 4.79
N PRO A 64 -12.67 7.97 3.69
CA PRO A 64 -11.79 8.03 2.53
C PRO A 64 -11.88 9.35 1.76
N VAL A 65 -13.04 10.00 1.74
CA VAL A 65 -13.23 11.30 1.10
C VAL A 65 -12.41 12.37 1.81
N VAL A 66 -12.42 12.40 3.14
CA VAL A 66 -11.63 13.35 3.94
C VAL A 66 -10.13 13.15 3.71
N ALA A 67 -9.69 11.89 3.71
CA ALA A 67 -8.29 11.55 3.45
C ALA A 67 -7.84 12.03 2.05
N ALA A 68 -8.63 11.77 1.03
CA ALA A 68 -8.33 12.15 -0.35
C ALA A 68 -8.32 13.67 -0.57
N GLN A 69 -9.27 14.39 0.03
CA GLN A 69 -9.31 15.87 -0.03
C GLN A 69 -8.09 16.48 0.66
N ARG A 70 -7.72 15.98 1.84
CA ARG A 70 -6.54 16.46 2.58
C ARG A 70 -5.25 16.20 1.77
N LEU A 71 -5.11 15.01 1.18
CA LEU A 71 -3.98 14.68 0.32
C LEU A 71 -3.92 15.60 -0.90
N ALA A 72 -5.04 15.82 -1.60
CA ALA A 72 -5.11 16.69 -2.75
C ALA A 72 -4.65 18.12 -2.40
N GLY A 73 -5.17 18.69 -1.32
CA GLY A 73 -4.79 20.04 -0.88
C GLY A 73 -3.32 20.15 -0.45
N TRP A 74 -2.74 19.07 0.13
CA TRP A 74 -1.32 19.04 0.48
C TRP A 74 -0.44 19.00 -0.78
N LEU A 75 -0.72 18.09 -1.72
CA LEU A 75 0.02 17.98 -2.97
C LEU A 75 -0.03 19.25 -3.82
N GLN A 76 -1.15 19.97 -3.82
CA GLN A 76 -1.30 21.25 -4.56
C GLN A 76 -0.41 22.37 -4.03
N ARG A 77 0.02 22.30 -2.76
CA ARG A 77 0.93 23.29 -2.16
C ARG A 77 2.40 23.01 -2.41
N LEU A 78 2.73 21.81 -2.91
CA LEU A 78 4.10 21.42 -3.19
C LEU A 78 4.54 21.91 -4.57
N ASP A 79 5.78 22.37 -4.65
CA ASP A 79 6.43 22.55 -5.95
C ASP A 79 6.84 21.17 -6.50
N GLY A 80 6.14 20.73 -7.53
CA GLY A 80 6.45 19.45 -8.18
C GLY A 80 7.83 19.40 -8.84
N GLU A 81 8.45 20.57 -9.11
CA GLU A 81 9.81 20.64 -9.66
C GLU A 81 10.87 20.26 -8.65
N ALA A 82 10.58 20.40 -7.36
CA ALA A 82 11.49 20.04 -6.28
C ALA A 82 11.75 18.53 -6.17
N PHE A 83 10.94 17.68 -6.84
CA PHE A 83 11.04 16.24 -6.72
C PHE A 83 11.41 15.56 -8.05
N ASP A 84 12.32 14.63 -8.02
CA ASP A 84 12.68 13.77 -9.15
C ASP A 84 11.67 12.65 -9.38
N SER A 85 10.98 12.22 -8.31
CA SER A 85 9.93 11.21 -8.38
C SER A 85 8.86 11.43 -7.31
N ALA A 86 7.63 11.02 -7.61
CA ALA A 86 6.51 11.00 -6.67
C ALA A 86 5.85 9.63 -6.68
N VAL A 87 5.61 9.07 -5.50
CA VAL A 87 5.07 7.72 -5.33
C VAL A 87 3.90 7.74 -4.35
N LEU A 88 2.81 7.05 -4.70
CA LEU A 88 1.75 6.69 -3.77
C LEU A 88 1.82 5.19 -3.49
N ILE A 89 1.91 4.80 -2.21
CA ILE A 89 1.86 3.41 -1.76
C ILE A 89 0.60 3.20 -0.92
N ASN A 90 -0.41 2.56 -1.49
CA ASN A 90 -1.60 2.13 -0.77
C ASN A 90 -1.32 0.77 -0.12
N ASN A 91 -0.90 0.80 1.16
CA ASN A 91 -0.58 -0.39 1.93
C ASN A 91 -1.64 -0.69 3.02
N ALA A 92 -2.35 0.32 3.51
CA ALA A 92 -3.33 0.13 4.58
C ALA A 92 -4.40 -0.91 4.19
N ALA A 93 -4.64 -1.85 5.07
CA ALA A 93 -5.68 -2.85 4.97
C ALA A 93 -6.10 -3.32 6.37
N MET A 94 -7.24 -3.97 6.47
CA MET A 94 -7.66 -4.67 7.67
C MET A 94 -8.26 -6.02 7.30
N LEU A 95 -8.11 -6.99 8.18
CA LEU A 95 -8.95 -8.19 8.19
C LEU A 95 -10.20 -7.89 9.00
N THR A 96 -11.30 -8.46 8.58
CA THR A 96 -12.53 -8.60 9.39
C THR A 96 -12.43 -9.84 10.26
N ALA A 97 -13.37 -10.01 11.18
CA ALA A 97 -13.50 -11.25 11.94
C ALA A 97 -13.53 -12.45 10.97
N ILE A 98 -12.73 -13.49 11.30
CA ILE A 98 -12.57 -14.66 10.45
C ILE A 98 -13.78 -15.59 10.66
N GLY A 99 -14.49 -15.91 9.58
CA GLY A 99 -15.66 -16.76 9.62
C GLY A 99 -16.52 -16.65 8.36
N PRO A 100 -17.60 -17.47 8.27
CA PRO A 100 -18.56 -17.40 7.18
C PRO A 100 -19.19 -16.00 7.05
N LEU A 101 -19.49 -15.59 5.81
CA LEU A 101 -19.98 -14.24 5.52
C LEU A 101 -21.34 -13.96 6.18
N GLU A 102 -22.19 -14.95 6.31
CA GLU A 102 -23.50 -14.84 6.95
C GLU A 102 -23.45 -14.52 8.46
N GLU A 103 -22.29 -14.72 9.09
CA GLU A 103 -22.06 -14.41 10.50
C GLU A 103 -21.32 -13.08 10.71
N ALA A 104 -20.99 -12.37 9.60
CA ALA A 104 -20.14 -11.19 9.65
C ALA A 104 -20.92 -9.94 10.13
N ASP A 105 -20.26 -9.11 10.93
CA ASP A 105 -20.78 -7.79 11.29
C ASP A 105 -20.75 -6.82 10.09
N ALA A 106 -21.90 -6.27 9.74
CA ALA A 106 -22.07 -5.42 8.56
C ALA A 106 -21.27 -4.12 8.65
N ALA A 107 -21.11 -3.53 9.84
CA ALA A 107 -20.34 -2.30 10.01
C ALA A 107 -18.84 -2.55 9.84
N GLU A 108 -18.35 -3.68 10.36
CA GLU A 108 -16.95 -4.11 10.16
C GLU A 108 -16.66 -4.39 8.68
N GLN A 109 -17.57 -5.10 7.98
CA GLN A 109 -17.45 -5.38 6.56
C GLN A 109 -17.39 -4.07 5.73
N SER A 110 -18.29 -3.14 6.00
CA SER A 110 -18.32 -1.83 5.35
C SER A 110 -17.04 -1.05 5.61
N ARG A 111 -16.54 -1.04 6.86
CA ARG A 111 -15.28 -0.38 7.22
C ARG A 111 -14.08 -0.96 6.47
N ALA A 112 -13.99 -2.28 6.36
CA ALA A 112 -12.91 -2.96 5.65
C ALA A 112 -12.89 -2.62 4.15
N LEU A 113 -14.07 -2.54 3.51
CA LEU A 113 -14.21 -2.07 2.12
C LEU A 113 -13.74 -0.62 1.95
N ARG A 114 -14.13 0.27 2.87
CA ARG A 114 -13.69 1.67 2.84
C ARG A 114 -12.17 1.79 2.93
N VAL A 115 -11.56 1.11 3.90
CA VAL A 115 -10.11 1.18 4.12
C VAL A 115 -9.32 0.53 2.99
N GLY A 116 -9.75 -0.63 2.51
CA GLY A 116 -8.96 -1.47 1.60
C GLY A 116 -9.23 -1.24 0.10
N LEU A 117 -10.36 -0.61 -0.26
CA LEU A 117 -10.73 -0.40 -1.66
C LEU A 117 -11.14 1.04 -1.96
N GLU A 118 -12.08 1.62 -1.21
CA GLU A 118 -12.56 2.98 -1.49
C GLU A 118 -11.46 4.02 -1.24
N ALA A 119 -10.72 3.92 -0.13
CA ALA A 119 -9.63 4.83 0.15
C ALA A 119 -8.52 4.76 -0.91
N PRO A 120 -7.98 3.59 -1.31
CA PRO A 120 -7.05 3.50 -2.44
C PRO A 120 -7.57 4.11 -3.73
N LEU A 121 -8.85 3.88 -4.09
CA LEU A 121 -9.47 4.48 -5.28
C LEU A 121 -9.42 6.01 -5.23
N LEU A 122 -9.87 6.60 -4.13
CA LEU A 122 -9.94 8.06 -3.98
C LEU A 122 -8.55 8.70 -3.84
N LEU A 123 -7.63 8.04 -3.12
CA LEU A 123 -6.24 8.50 -3.00
C LEU A 123 -5.50 8.43 -4.35
N CYS A 124 -5.70 7.37 -5.16
CA CYS A 124 -5.19 7.30 -6.52
C CYS A 124 -5.71 8.44 -7.37
N ALA A 125 -7.02 8.72 -7.33
CA ALA A 125 -7.63 9.82 -8.09
C ALA A 125 -7.06 11.19 -7.67
N ALA A 126 -6.90 11.44 -6.36
CA ALA A 126 -6.32 12.67 -5.82
C ALA A 126 -4.86 12.83 -6.24
N PHE A 127 -4.05 11.78 -6.08
CA PHE A 127 -2.63 11.77 -6.43
C PHE A 127 -2.42 11.98 -7.93
N LEU A 128 -3.09 11.21 -8.78
CA LEU A 128 -2.95 11.29 -10.24
C LEU A 128 -3.37 12.66 -10.79
N ARG A 129 -4.41 13.27 -10.20
CA ARG A 129 -4.85 14.62 -10.56
C ARG A 129 -3.81 15.67 -10.16
N ALA A 130 -3.35 15.65 -8.92
CA ALA A 130 -2.42 16.63 -8.39
C ALA A 130 -1.03 16.57 -9.07
N THR A 131 -0.60 15.37 -9.49
CA THR A 131 0.71 15.15 -10.13
C THR A 131 0.66 15.18 -11.66
N ARG A 132 -0.46 15.57 -12.26
CA ARG A 132 -0.61 15.59 -13.73
C ARG A 132 0.49 16.40 -14.42
N ASP A 133 0.70 17.64 -13.96
CA ASP A 133 1.67 18.55 -14.58
C ASP A 133 3.12 18.19 -14.22
N TRP A 134 3.35 17.53 -13.08
CA TRP A 134 4.67 17.04 -12.68
C TRP A 134 5.21 16.00 -13.65
N ARG A 135 4.34 15.23 -14.29
CA ARG A 135 4.68 14.16 -15.23
C ARG A 135 5.09 14.66 -16.60
N ALA A 136 4.68 15.89 -16.96
CA ALA A 136 4.94 16.47 -18.27
C ALA A 136 6.44 16.60 -18.61
N ARG A 137 7.29 16.68 -17.59
CA ARG A 137 8.73 16.93 -17.78
C ARG A 137 9.59 15.67 -17.70
N ARG A 138 9.11 14.59 -17.06
CA ARG A 138 9.85 13.32 -16.98
C ARG A 138 8.89 12.13 -17.03
N ALA A 139 8.99 11.31 -18.06
CA ALA A 139 8.22 10.07 -18.18
C ALA A 139 8.55 9.11 -17.03
N GLY A 140 7.52 8.46 -16.48
CA GLY A 140 7.67 7.48 -15.39
C GLY A 140 8.01 8.05 -14.01
N ARG A 141 7.99 9.38 -13.85
CA ARG A 141 8.28 10.07 -12.59
C ARG A 141 7.26 9.75 -11.48
N CYS A 142 5.99 9.57 -11.85
CA CYS A 142 4.94 9.28 -10.89
C CYS A 142 4.55 7.80 -10.94
N LYS A 143 4.51 7.18 -9.76
CA LYS A 143 4.20 5.76 -9.59
C LYS A 143 3.10 5.57 -8.55
N VAL A 144 2.25 4.57 -8.76
CA VAL A 144 1.28 4.09 -7.76
C VAL A 144 1.53 2.62 -7.52
N LEU A 145 1.74 2.25 -6.27
CA LEU A 145 1.85 0.88 -5.82
C LEU A 145 0.71 0.57 -4.87
N ASN A 146 -0.16 -0.35 -5.26
CA ASN A 146 -1.24 -0.87 -4.44
C ASN A 146 -0.79 -2.21 -3.86
N VAL A 147 -0.65 -2.31 -2.53
CA VAL A 147 -0.28 -3.58 -1.88
C VAL A 147 -1.47 -4.53 -1.92
N SER A 148 -1.39 -5.50 -2.83
CA SER A 148 -2.38 -6.54 -3.06
C SER A 148 -2.09 -7.81 -2.25
N SER A 149 -2.58 -8.94 -2.68
CA SER A 149 -2.41 -10.25 -2.07
C SER A 149 -2.65 -11.35 -3.12
N GLY A 150 -2.15 -12.56 -2.87
CA GLY A 150 -2.59 -13.74 -3.60
C GLY A 150 -4.12 -13.93 -3.55
N LEU A 151 -4.77 -13.49 -2.48
CA LEU A 151 -6.23 -13.55 -2.31
C LEU A 151 -7.00 -12.56 -3.22
N GLY A 152 -6.32 -11.68 -3.94
CA GLY A 152 -6.92 -10.96 -5.07
C GLY A 152 -7.14 -11.82 -6.31
N ARG A 153 -6.47 -12.99 -6.39
CA ARG A 153 -6.50 -13.92 -7.53
C ARG A 153 -7.12 -15.26 -7.19
N PHE A 154 -7.07 -15.65 -5.91
CA PHE A 154 -7.60 -16.91 -5.39
C PHE A 154 -8.58 -16.62 -4.26
N ALA A 155 -9.73 -17.31 -4.26
CA ALA A 155 -10.67 -17.23 -3.16
C ALA A 155 -10.20 -18.09 -1.97
N MET A 156 -10.57 -17.68 -0.78
CA MET A 156 -10.33 -18.40 0.46
C MET A 156 -11.60 -18.38 1.31
N ALA A 157 -11.97 -19.51 1.89
CA ALA A 157 -13.11 -19.60 2.80
C ALA A 157 -12.89 -18.67 4.01
N SER A 158 -13.98 -18.12 4.54
CA SER A 158 -13.96 -17.25 5.72
C SER A 158 -13.21 -15.92 5.57
N GLN A 159 -12.86 -15.56 4.31
CA GLN A 159 -12.13 -14.34 3.94
C GLN A 159 -12.81 -13.59 2.79
N ALA A 160 -14.14 -13.68 2.65
CA ALA A 160 -14.88 -13.13 1.52
C ALA A 160 -14.63 -11.63 1.32
N ASN A 161 -14.67 -10.84 2.40
CA ASN A 161 -14.39 -9.39 2.32
C ASN A 161 -12.97 -9.11 1.84
N TYR A 162 -11.97 -9.73 2.46
CA TYR A 162 -10.57 -9.50 2.12
C TYR A 162 -10.26 -9.92 0.68
N CYS A 163 -10.81 -11.05 0.22
CA CYS A 163 -10.71 -11.48 -1.18
C CYS A 163 -11.35 -10.44 -2.12
N ALA A 164 -12.55 -9.96 -1.80
CA ALA A 164 -13.24 -8.95 -2.60
C ALA A 164 -12.45 -7.63 -2.67
N VAL A 165 -11.93 -7.15 -1.53
CA VAL A 165 -11.07 -5.96 -1.46
C VAL A 165 -9.84 -6.10 -2.34
N LYS A 166 -9.11 -7.23 -2.24
CA LYS A 166 -7.86 -7.42 -2.98
C LYS A 166 -8.09 -7.68 -4.47
N ALA A 167 -9.17 -8.40 -4.83
CA ALA A 167 -9.58 -8.56 -6.22
C ALA A 167 -10.02 -7.22 -6.84
N GLY A 168 -10.79 -6.43 -6.11
CA GLY A 168 -11.17 -5.06 -6.51
C GLY A 168 -9.96 -4.17 -6.72
N LEU A 169 -8.96 -4.24 -5.83
CA LEU A 169 -7.72 -3.47 -5.92
C LEU A 169 -6.87 -3.87 -7.14
N ASP A 170 -6.76 -5.18 -7.43
CA ASP A 170 -6.09 -5.69 -8.63
C ASP A 170 -6.80 -5.17 -9.90
N HIS A 171 -8.14 -5.20 -9.93
CA HIS A 171 -8.90 -4.76 -11.09
C HIS A 171 -8.87 -3.23 -11.25
N LEU A 172 -8.96 -2.48 -10.16
CA LEU A 172 -8.77 -1.03 -10.13
C LEU A 172 -7.41 -0.65 -10.74
N SER A 173 -6.35 -1.35 -10.35
CA SER A 173 -5.00 -1.07 -10.87
C SER A 173 -4.89 -1.33 -12.38
N ARG A 174 -5.54 -2.38 -12.91
CA ARG A 174 -5.62 -2.63 -14.36
C ARG A 174 -6.37 -1.52 -15.08
N SER A 175 -7.51 -1.08 -14.54
CA SER A 175 -8.32 -0.02 -15.15
C SER A 175 -7.55 1.31 -15.20
N ILE A 176 -6.92 1.71 -14.07
CA ILE A 176 -6.11 2.92 -14.06
C ILE A 176 -4.92 2.82 -15.02
N ALA A 177 -4.28 1.66 -15.14
CA ALA A 177 -3.17 1.47 -16.08
C ALA A 177 -3.62 1.70 -17.53
N LEU A 178 -4.79 1.19 -17.94
CA LEU A 178 -5.39 1.44 -19.25
C LEU A 178 -5.69 2.93 -19.48
N ASP A 179 -6.24 3.62 -18.46
CA ASP A 179 -6.45 5.08 -18.55
C ASP A 179 -5.13 5.82 -18.78
N GLN A 180 -4.06 5.37 -18.14
CA GLN A 180 -2.74 5.99 -18.26
C GLN A 180 -2.07 5.72 -19.62
N GLU A 181 -2.38 4.62 -20.32
CA GLU A 181 -1.89 4.37 -21.69
C GLU A 181 -2.34 5.45 -22.68
N HIS A 182 -3.49 6.09 -22.42
CA HIS A 182 -4.02 7.20 -23.22
C HIS A 182 -3.59 8.58 -22.72
N ALA A 183 -2.85 8.67 -21.63
CA ALA A 183 -2.38 9.93 -21.08
C ALA A 183 -1.11 10.42 -21.82
N ALA A 184 -1.02 11.73 -22.08
CA ALA A 184 0.18 12.32 -22.71
C ALA A 184 1.46 12.05 -21.88
N HIS A 185 1.31 11.98 -20.56
CA HIS A 185 2.39 11.73 -19.60
C HIS A 185 1.92 10.69 -18.57
N PRO A 186 2.05 9.39 -18.87
CA PRO A 186 1.48 8.35 -18.03
C PRO A 186 2.19 8.22 -16.68
N ALA A 187 1.41 8.01 -15.62
CA ALA A 187 1.90 7.41 -14.39
C ALA A 187 2.01 5.89 -14.58
N ARG A 188 2.83 5.23 -13.76
CA ARG A 188 2.95 3.77 -13.74
C ARG A 188 2.23 3.22 -12.52
N ILE A 189 1.38 2.20 -12.72
CA ILE A 189 0.54 1.63 -11.67
C ILE A 189 0.77 0.13 -11.56
N VAL A 190 0.95 -0.37 -10.32
CA VAL A 190 1.06 -1.81 -10.04
C VAL A 190 0.28 -2.15 -8.78
N ALA A 191 -0.56 -3.18 -8.83
CA ALA A 191 -1.01 -3.93 -7.68
C ALA A 191 -0.03 -5.09 -7.44
N LEU A 192 0.68 -5.07 -6.30
CA LEU A 192 1.75 -5.99 -6.00
C LEU A 192 1.40 -6.86 -4.79
N ALA A 193 1.39 -8.18 -4.95
CA ALA A 193 1.34 -9.09 -3.82
C ALA A 193 2.73 -9.18 -3.17
N PRO A 194 2.86 -8.86 -1.86
CA PRO A 194 4.15 -8.73 -1.19
C PRO A 194 4.71 -10.06 -0.66
N GLY A 195 4.07 -11.19 -0.96
CA GLY A 195 4.36 -12.49 -0.37
C GLY A 195 3.66 -12.71 0.97
N VAL A 196 4.13 -13.70 1.72
CA VAL A 196 3.60 -14.05 3.06
C VAL A 196 4.54 -13.48 4.12
N ILE A 197 4.03 -12.59 4.97
CA ILE A 197 4.84 -11.75 5.86
C ILE A 197 4.46 -12.02 7.31
N ASP A 198 5.40 -12.19 8.20
CA ASP A 198 5.14 -12.36 9.63
C ASP A 198 4.68 -11.04 10.26
N THR A 199 3.38 -10.87 10.35
CA THR A 199 2.71 -9.68 10.86
C THR A 199 1.56 -10.07 11.78
N GLU A 200 1.03 -9.08 12.51
CA GLU A 200 -0.17 -9.27 13.33
C GLU A 200 -1.36 -9.82 12.54
N MET A 201 -1.49 -9.45 11.24
CA MET A 201 -2.50 -10.04 10.35
C MET A 201 -2.34 -11.55 10.20
N GLN A 202 -1.11 -12.05 10.11
CA GLN A 202 -0.81 -13.48 10.10
C GLN A 202 -1.12 -14.15 11.44
N ALA A 203 -0.84 -13.48 12.56
CA ALA A 203 -1.23 -13.96 13.88
C ALA A 203 -2.77 -14.12 13.97
N GLN A 204 -3.53 -13.11 13.55
CA GLN A 204 -4.99 -13.20 13.51
C GLN A 204 -5.51 -14.40 12.70
N LEU A 205 -4.89 -14.73 11.56
CA LEU A 205 -5.26 -15.88 10.75
C LEU A 205 -4.99 -17.22 11.48
N ARG A 206 -3.89 -17.30 12.22
CA ARG A 206 -3.56 -18.51 13.02
C ARG A 206 -4.44 -18.67 14.27
N ASP A 207 -4.88 -17.54 14.84
CA ASP A 207 -5.71 -17.50 16.04
C ASP A 207 -7.20 -17.73 15.73
N GLY A 208 -7.59 -17.75 14.46
CA GLY A 208 -8.96 -18.07 14.04
C GLY A 208 -9.42 -19.44 14.54
N ALA A 209 -10.68 -19.57 14.92
CA ALA A 209 -11.25 -20.84 15.34
C ALA A 209 -11.23 -21.85 14.17
N ALA A 210 -10.71 -23.06 14.41
CA ALA A 210 -10.51 -24.06 13.35
C ALA A 210 -11.83 -24.46 12.67
N GLU A 211 -12.93 -24.49 13.43
CA GLU A 211 -14.26 -24.82 12.92
C GLU A 211 -14.81 -23.76 11.97
N ARG A 212 -14.32 -22.52 12.07
CA ARG A 212 -14.77 -21.37 11.28
C ARG A 212 -13.79 -20.99 10.17
N PHE A 213 -12.57 -21.55 10.16
CA PHE A 213 -11.52 -21.23 9.20
C PHE A 213 -10.81 -22.52 8.71
N PRO A 214 -11.30 -23.14 7.65
CA PRO A 214 -10.73 -24.39 7.14
C PRO A 214 -9.25 -24.31 6.76
N ASP A 215 -8.75 -23.15 6.32
CA ASP A 215 -7.36 -22.93 5.91
C ASP A 215 -6.41 -22.62 7.09
N ARG A 216 -6.88 -22.55 8.34
CA ARG A 216 -6.09 -22.17 9.51
C ARG A 216 -4.77 -22.94 9.64
N ASP A 217 -4.83 -24.26 9.53
CA ASP A 217 -3.67 -25.13 9.74
C ASP A 217 -2.58 -24.91 8.68
N ARG A 218 -2.94 -24.46 7.48
CA ARG A 218 -1.98 -24.02 6.46
C ARG A 218 -1.15 -22.82 6.95
N PHE A 219 -1.76 -21.84 7.61
CA PHE A 219 -1.05 -20.68 8.16
C PHE A 219 -0.17 -21.04 9.35
N VAL A 220 -0.61 -21.98 10.20
CA VAL A 220 0.20 -22.55 11.28
C VAL A 220 1.42 -23.28 10.69
N ALA A 221 1.23 -24.12 9.68
CA ALA A 221 2.31 -24.85 9.01
C ALA A 221 3.34 -23.92 8.36
N MET A 222 2.89 -22.83 7.72
CA MET A 222 3.79 -21.82 7.14
C MET A 222 4.69 -21.15 8.20
N GLN A 223 4.15 -20.86 9.39
CA GLN A 223 4.94 -20.29 10.48
C GLN A 223 5.96 -21.31 11.00
N LEU A 224 5.52 -22.51 11.31
CA LEU A 224 6.39 -23.58 11.82
C LEU A 224 7.49 -23.97 10.82
N GLY A 225 7.18 -23.90 9.53
CA GLY A 225 8.12 -24.18 8.44
C GLY A 225 9.05 -23.01 8.09
N GLY A 226 9.01 -21.89 8.81
CA GLY A 226 9.89 -20.73 8.55
C GLY A 226 9.64 -20.05 7.17
N GLN A 227 8.42 -20.17 6.63
CA GLN A 227 8.08 -19.65 5.29
C GLN A 227 7.63 -18.19 5.26
N LEU A 228 7.56 -17.56 6.43
CA LEU A 228 7.16 -16.17 6.55
C LEU A 228 8.38 -15.24 6.39
N ALA A 229 8.29 -14.28 5.50
CA ALA A 229 9.30 -13.23 5.41
C ALA A 229 9.18 -12.26 6.61
N SER A 230 10.29 -11.71 7.06
CA SER A 230 10.23 -10.60 8.01
C SER A 230 9.59 -9.36 7.35
N PRO A 231 8.95 -8.45 8.11
CA PRO A 231 8.47 -7.19 7.56
C PRO A 231 9.56 -6.38 6.85
N ALA A 232 10.80 -6.41 7.35
CA ALA A 232 11.94 -5.71 6.75
C ALA A 232 12.33 -6.30 5.39
N ASP A 233 12.44 -7.64 5.28
CA ASP A 233 12.77 -8.29 4.01
C ASP A 233 11.66 -8.15 2.97
N ALA A 234 10.41 -8.21 3.41
CA ALA A 234 9.27 -7.99 2.53
C ALA A 234 9.21 -6.54 2.02
N ALA A 235 9.48 -5.55 2.91
CA ALA A 235 9.57 -4.16 2.54
C ALA A 235 10.67 -3.93 1.49
N ALA A 236 11.87 -4.49 1.70
CA ALA A 236 12.97 -4.38 0.76
C ALA A 236 12.60 -4.92 -0.63
N LYS A 237 11.92 -6.09 -0.70
CA LYS A 237 11.45 -6.66 -1.98
C LYS A 237 10.40 -5.78 -2.66
N VAL A 238 9.43 -5.25 -1.90
CA VAL A 238 8.39 -4.35 -2.42
C VAL A 238 9.02 -3.08 -2.98
N LEU A 239 9.93 -2.45 -2.25
CA LEU A 239 10.62 -1.24 -2.68
C LEU A 239 11.56 -1.50 -3.87
N ALA A 240 12.24 -2.64 -3.90
CA ALA A 240 13.04 -3.04 -5.06
C ALA A 240 12.18 -3.18 -6.33
N CYS A 241 10.96 -3.75 -6.24
CA CYS A 241 10.04 -3.79 -7.37
C CYS A 241 9.64 -2.39 -7.85
N LEU A 242 9.48 -1.44 -6.93
CA LEU A 242 9.15 -0.05 -7.26
C LEU A 242 10.28 0.64 -8.06
N GLU A 243 11.54 0.30 -7.81
CA GLU A 243 12.71 0.89 -8.49
C GLU A 243 13.03 0.23 -9.84
N ARG A 244 12.36 -0.84 -10.22
CA ARG A 244 12.59 -1.52 -11.50
C ARG A 244 12.26 -0.61 -12.70
N ALA A 245 13.06 -0.71 -13.75
CA ALA A 245 12.82 0.02 -15.00
C ALA A 245 11.51 -0.37 -15.69
N ASP A 246 11.10 -1.63 -15.53
CA ASP A 246 9.85 -2.20 -16.07
C ASP A 246 8.64 -2.09 -15.11
N PHE A 247 8.76 -1.34 -13.99
CA PHE A 247 7.62 -1.08 -13.11
C PHE A 247 6.44 -0.50 -13.91
N GLY A 248 5.29 -1.12 -13.80
CA GLY A 248 4.08 -0.75 -14.56
C GLY A 248 3.88 -1.51 -15.87
N ALA A 249 4.85 -2.30 -16.34
CA ALA A 249 4.66 -3.15 -17.53
C ALA A 249 3.58 -4.24 -17.32
N LYS A 250 3.44 -4.70 -16.08
CA LYS A 250 2.36 -5.58 -15.63
C LYS A 250 1.62 -4.90 -14.49
N PRO A 251 0.34 -4.49 -14.69
CA PRO A 251 -0.42 -3.76 -13.65
C PRO A 251 -0.79 -4.62 -12.44
N VAL A 252 -0.61 -5.94 -12.51
CA VAL A 252 -0.77 -6.87 -11.38
C VAL A 252 0.41 -7.83 -11.36
N ALA A 253 1.15 -7.87 -10.25
CA ALA A 253 2.38 -8.61 -10.08
C ALA A 253 2.48 -9.27 -8.69
N ASP A 254 3.49 -10.12 -8.51
CA ASP A 254 3.87 -10.72 -7.24
C ASP A 254 5.39 -10.54 -7.05
N VAL A 255 5.83 -10.26 -5.83
CA VAL A 255 7.27 -10.11 -5.53
C VAL A 255 8.08 -11.39 -5.80
N ARG A 256 7.41 -12.54 -5.94
CA ARG A 256 8.03 -13.83 -6.26
C ARG A 256 8.27 -14.03 -7.76
N ASP A 257 7.64 -13.21 -8.60
CA ASP A 257 7.77 -13.24 -10.06
C ASP A 257 8.84 -12.26 -10.58
N ALA A 258 9.57 -11.62 -9.65
CA ALA A 258 10.52 -10.54 -9.90
C ALA A 258 11.97 -11.05 -10.05
#